data_952090aa6ad43d6bbf6db15f08aff35e
#
_entry.id   952090aa6ad43d6bbf6db15f08aff35e
#
_cell.length_a   1.000
_cell.length_b   1.000
_cell.length_c   1.000
_cell.angle_alpha   90.00
_cell.angle_beta   90.00
_cell.angle_gamma   90.00
#
_symmetry.space_group_name_H-M   'P 1'
#
loop_
_entity.id
_entity.type
_entity.pdbx_description
1 polymer ?
#
loop_
_entity_poly.entity_id
_entity_poly.type
_entity_poly.pdbx_seq_one_letter_code
_entity_poly.pdbx_strand_id
1 'polypeptide(L)'
;MILGDFGTSYSKFLDLSAARPEPYIIPSKTLTVENRVTIATGHIGKRFSDRYVNELTVLARGGEQLITENDFVLLDCGSRDIKFIHYIDGRLNDMGWNSECGASMGFTIELLARYYDLDYHVLPVPDRPFSVTCGVLGMSRIFDDVVSGTPDAEAVARFVMGIAINAYRFAGSPTKLYLSGGLCDNPLFVQSFPCQVVPLGRFVLLEGLKAIARKDNNPQDSKALS
;
A
#
# COMPACT_ATOMS: atom_id res chain seq x y z
N MET A 1 -6.36 -10.65 21.67
CA MET A 1 -6.71 -10.86 20.25
C MET A 1 -5.70 -10.16 19.41
N ILE A 2 -4.98 -10.89 18.57
CA ILE A 2 -3.94 -10.31 17.71
C ILE A 2 -4.47 -10.23 16.28
N LEU A 3 -4.29 -9.07 15.65
CA LEU A 3 -4.58 -8.80 14.24
C LEU A 3 -3.28 -8.78 13.44
N GLY A 4 -3.29 -9.26 12.20
CA GLY A 4 -2.10 -9.29 11.34
C GLY A 4 -2.38 -8.93 9.88
N ASP A 5 -1.58 -7.99 9.33
CA ASP A 5 -1.47 -7.74 7.89
C ASP A 5 -0.13 -8.32 7.40
N PHE A 6 -0.20 -9.43 6.68
CA PHE A 6 0.95 -10.18 6.20
C PHE A 6 1.38 -9.73 4.80
N GLY A 7 2.04 -8.59 4.72
CA GLY A 7 2.61 -8.07 3.47
C GLY A 7 3.85 -8.82 2.99
N THR A 8 4.31 -8.53 1.78
CA THR A 8 5.47 -9.21 1.17
C THR A 8 6.79 -8.83 1.82
N SER A 9 7.10 -7.53 1.93
CA SER A 9 8.35 -7.07 2.56
C SER A 9 8.24 -7.01 4.08
N TYR A 10 7.11 -6.52 4.59
CA TYR A 10 6.87 -6.30 6.01
C TYR A 10 5.48 -6.79 6.41
N SER A 11 5.41 -7.44 7.56
CA SER A 11 4.16 -7.79 8.22
C SER A 11 3.91 -6.86 9.40
N LYS A 12 2.64 -6.51 9.60
CA LYS A 12 2.19 -5.53 10.58
C LYS A 12 1.21 -6.21 11.53
N PHE A 13 1.31 -5.89 12.81
CA PHE A 13 0.53 -6.54 13.86
C PHE A 13 -0.06 -5.53 14.82
N LEU A 14 -1.19 -5.90 15.44
CA LEU A 14 -1.83 -5.14 16.50
C LEU A 14 -2.40 -6.10 17.54
N ASP A 15 -1.89 -6.04 18.77
CA ASP A 15 -2.47 -6.81 19.89
C ASP A 15 -3.52 -5.98 20.63
N LEU A 16 -4.78 -6.31 20.43
CA LEU A 16 -5.92 -5.65 21.09
C LEU A 16 -6.06 -6.02 22.57
N SER A 17 -5.33 -7.01 23.09
CA SER A 17 -5.33 -7.35 24.52
C SER A 17 -4.31 -6.56 25.33
N ALA A 18 -3.39 -5.83 24.67
CA ALA A 18 -2.44 -4.96 25.34
C ALA A 18 -3.16 -3.79 26.03
N ALA A 19 -2.63 -3.30 27.14
CA ALA A 19 -3.19 -2.17 27.87
C ALA A 19 -3.23 -0.88 27.03
N ARG A 20 -2.27 -0.73 26.13
CA ARG A 20 -2.24 0.30 25.07
C ARG A 20 -1.89 -0.40 23.75
N PRO A 21 -2.89 -0.71 22.91
CA PRO A 21 -2.66 -1.34 21.62
C PRO A 21 -1.90 -0.39 20.67
N GLU A 22 -0.65 -0.72 20.36
CA GLU A 22 0.16 -0.01 19.38
C GLU A 22 0.54 -0.97 18.24
N PRO A 23 0.46 -0.54 16.97
CA PRO A 23 0.86 -1.38 15.87
C PRO A 23 2.39 -1.50 15.81
N TYR A 24 2.88 -2.68 15.46
CA TYR A 24 4.30 -2.93 15.21
C TYR A 24 4.54 -3.64 13.89
N ILE A 25 5.76 -3.57 13.40
CA ILE A 25 6.18 -4.06 12.09
C ILE A 25 7.38 -4.98 12.26
N ILE A 26 7.37 -6.10 11.53
CA ILE A 26 8.55 -6.96 11.38
C ILE A 26 8.82 -7.25 9.90
N PRO A 27 10.06 -7.48 9.49
CA PRO A 27 10.37 -7.97 8.15
C PRO A 27 9.70 -9.33 7.91
N SER A 28 8.93 -9.50 6.83
CA SER A 28 8.21 -10.75 6.57
C SER A 28 9.12 -11.96 6.40
N LYS A 29 10.38 -11.76 6.01
CA LYS A 29 11.40 -12.81 5.97
C LYS A 29 11.78 -13.41 7.32
N THR A 30 11.42 -12.75 8.44
CA THR A 30 11.67 -13.22 9.82
C THR A 30 10.47 -13.91 10.45
N LEU A 31 9.36 -14.07 9.71
CA LEU A 31 8.17 -14.75 10.21
C LEU A 31 8.45 -16.22 10.55
N THR A 32 7.94 -16.65 11.69
CA THR A 32 7.94 -18.04 12.16
C THR A 32 6.52 -18.49 12.46
N VAL A 33 6.34 -19.76 12.77
CA VAL A 33 5.04 -20.31 13.17
C VAL A 33 4.45 -19.65 14.42
N GLU A 34 5.30 -19.03 15.24
CA GLU A 34 4.92 -18.30 16.46
C GLU A 34 4.19 -16.97 16.17
N ASN A 35 4.35 -16.44 14.95
CA ASN A 35 3.67 -15.22 14.52
C ASN A 35 2.20 -15.45 14.12
N ARG A 36 1.56 -16.50 14.67
CA ARG A 36 0.15 -16.79 14.43
C ARG A 36 -0.74 -15.75 15.11
N VAL A 37 -1.82 -15.35 14.42
CA VAL A 37 -2.75 -14.31 14.86
C VAL A 37 -4.21 -14.80 14.81
N THR A 38 -5.10 -14.10 15.48
CA THR A 38 -6.54 -14.42 15.51
C THR A 38 -7.19 -14.10 14.15
N ILE A 39 -6.97 -12.90 13.63
CA ILE A 39 -7.54 -12.45 12.34
C ILE A 39 -6.43 -11.87 11.50
N ALA A 40 -6.37 -12.28 10.24
CA ALA A 40 -5.37 -11.78 9.30
C ALA A 40 -5.95 -11.36 7.96
N THR A 41 -5.15 -10.53 7.30
CA THR A 41 -5.21 -10.22 5.89
C THR A 41 -3.79 -10.33 5.29
N GLY A 42 -3.64 -9.99 4.01
CA GLY A 42 -2.34 -10.04 3.35
C GLY A 42 -2.07 -11.37 2.66
N HIS A 43 -1.05 -11.36 1.79
CA HIS A 43 -0.77 -12.45 0.85
C HIS A 43 -0.64 -13.85 1.49
N ILE A 44 0.06 -13.93 2.62
CA ILE A 44 0.28 -15.21 3.32
C ILE A 44 -0.55 -15.34 4.60
N GLY A 45 -1.46 -14.39 4.87
CA GLY A 45 -2.25 -14.32 6.10
C GLY A 45 -3.04 -15.59 6.42
N LYS A 46 -3.54 -16.30 5.40
CA LYS A 46 -4.24 -17.59 5.59
C LYS A 46 -3.40 -18.63 6.32
N ARG A 47 -2.08 -18.61 6.14
CA ARG A 47 -1.17 -19.59 6.77
C ARG A 47 -0.95 -19.31 8.25
N PHE A 48 -1.09 -18.03 8.65
CA PHE A 48 -0.71 -17.55 9.98
C PHE A 48 -1.91 -17.13 10.84
N SER A 49 -3.14 -17.47 10.46
CA SER A 49 -4.32 -17.00 11.20
C SER A 49 -5.37 -18.09 11.41
N ASP A 50 -6.22 -17.85 12.40
CA ASP A 50 -7.42 -18.65 12.62
C ASP A 50 -8.53 -18.22 11.66
N ARG A 51 -8.59 -16.92 11.33
CA ARG A 51 -9.52 -16.33 10.36
C ARG A 51 -8.79 -15.40 9.39
N TYR A 52 -9.04 -15.61 8.10
CA TYR A 52 -8.52 -14.73 7.04
C TYR A 52 -9.65 -13.87 6.47
N VAL A 53 -9.36 -12.60 6.22
CA VAL A 53 -10.24 -11.65 5.54
C VAL A 53 -9.55 -11.13 4.27
N ASN A 54 -10.31 -11.04 3.18
CA ASN A 54 -9.80 -10.54 1.90
C ASN A 54 -9.29 -9.09 2.03
N GLU A 55 -8.16 -8.78 1.39
CA GLU A 55 -7.48 -7.49 1.50
C GLU A 55 -8.33 -6.32 1.02
N LEU A 56 -9.09 -6.47 -0.08
CA LEU A 56 -9.99 -5.39 -0.56
C LEU A 56 -11.11 -5.09 0.43
N THR A 57 -11.69 -6.14 1.06
CA THR A 57 -12.68 -5.97 2.12
C THR A 57 -12.09 -5.22 3.32
N VAL A 58 -10.87 -5.60 3.71
CA VAL A 58 -10.19 -4.95 4.83
C VAL A 58 -9.80 -3.52 4.50
N LEU A 59 -9.34 -3.26 3.26
CA LEU A 59 -9.01 -1.91 2.78
C LEU A 59 -10.24 -1.00 2.80
N ALA A 60 -11.40 -1.51 2.32
CA ALA A 60 -12.66 -0.78 2.34
C ALA A 60 -13.05 -0.40 3.78
N ARG A 61 -13.00 -1.35 4.71
CA ARG A 61 -13.28 -1.08 6.13
C ARG A 61 -12.28 -0.11 6.77
N GLY A 62 -11.00 -0.18 6.38
CA GLY A 62 -9.98 0.76 6.84
C GLY A 62 -10.22 2.18 6.33
N GLY A 63 -10.60 2.32 5.07
CA GLY A 63 -11.00 3.59 4.47
C GLY A 63 -12.18 4.22 5.20
N GLU A 64 -13.26 3.47 5.44
CA GLU A 64 -14.46 3.92 6.19
C GLU A 64 -14.13 4.39 7.62
N GLN A 65 -13.06 3.89 8.25
CA GLN A 65 -12.66 4.31 9.60
C GLN A 65 -11.82 5.58 9.62
N LEU A 66 -11.07 5.84 8.56
CA LEU A 66 -10.04 6.88 8.54
C LEU A 66 -10.43 8.09 7.69
N ILE A 67 -11.34 7.93 6.74
CA ILE A 67 -11.77 8.96 5.81
C ILE A 67 -13.19 9.37 6.17
N THR A 68 -13.40 10.67 6.35
CA THR A 68 -14.71 11.22 6.74
C THR A 68 -15.56 11.68 5.55
N GLU A 69 -14.96 11.76 4.38
CA GLU A 69 -15.63 12.16 3.14
C GLU A 69 -16.48 11.00 2.59
N ASN A 70 -17.64 11.33 2.02
CA ASN A 70 -18.51 10.34 1.38
C ASN A 70 -17.95 9.88 0.02
N ASP A 71 -17.24 10.78 -0.67
CA ASP A 71 -16.64 10.52 -1.98
C ASP A 71 -15.12 10.51 -1.83
N PHE A 72 -14.52 9.36 -2.05
CA PHE A 72 -13.06 9.23 -1.97
C PHE A 72 -12.52 8.06 -2.81
N VAL A 73 -11.27 8.21 -3.22
CA VAL A 73 -10.46 7.12 -3.75
C VAL A 73 -9.33 6.84 -2.76
N LEU A 74 -9.25 5.59 -2.30
CA LEU A 74 -8.14 5.10 -1.48
C LEU A 74 -7.33 4.11 -2.30
N LEU A 75 -6.05 4.40 -2.48
CA LEU A 75 -5.08 3.58 -3.19
C LEU A 75 -4.09 2.99 -2.18
N ASP A 76 -3.95 1.68 -2.16
CA ASP A 76 -2.95 0.97 -1.35
C ASP A 76 -1.80 0.50 -2.23
N CYS A 77 -0.60 1.00 -1.95
CA CYS A 77 0.61 0.69 -2.70
C CYS A 77 1.58 -0.11 -1.83
N GLY A 78 1.62 -1.41 -2.08
CA GLY A 78 2.50 -2.36 -1.40
C GLY A 78 3.79 -2.63 -2.15
N SER A 79 4.58 -3.57 -1.62
CA SER A 79 5.81 -4.05 -2.26
C SER A 79 5.54 -4.93 -3.47
N ARG A 80 4.39 -5.62 -3.50
CA ARG A 80 4.04 -6.64 -4.49
C ARG A 80 2.91 -6.25 -5.42
N ASP A 81 1.91 -5.54 -4.91
CA ASP A 81 0.67 -5.24 -5.61
C ASP A 81 0.14 -3.87 -5.22
N ILE A 82 -0.80 -3.39 -6.04
CA ILE A 82 -1.57 -2.20 -5.77
C ILE A 82 -3.06 -2.53 -5.75
N LYS A 83 -3.79 -1.87 -4.89
CA LYS A 83 -5.24 -2.01 -4.74
C LYS A 83 -5.88 -0.64 -4.64
N PHE A 84 -7.07 -0.47 -5.18
CA PHE A 84 -7.84 0.73 -4.91
C PHE A 84 -9.28 0.38 -4.53
N ILE A 85 -9.91 1.32 -3.82
CA ILE A 85 -11.35 1.37 -3.58
C ILE A 85 -11.83 2.78 -3.90
N HIS A 86 -13.01 2.86 -4.48
CA HIS A 86 -13.67 4.11 -4.83
C HIS A 86 -15.06 4.16 -4.21
N TYR A 87 -15.29 5.16 -3.37
CA TYR A 87 -16.58 5.44 -2.73
C TYR A 87 -17.24 6.64 -3.37
N ILE A 88 -18.55 6.53 -3.61
CA ILE A 88 -19.43 7.59 -4.09
C ILE A 88 -20.68 7.59 -3.21
N ASP A 89 -21.11 8.74 -2.71
CA ASP A 89 -22.25 8.89 -1.81
C ASP A 89 -22.18 7.95 -0.56
N GLY A 90 -20.98 7.74 -0.04
CA GLY A 90 -20.71 6.88 1.10
C GLY A 90 -20.85 5.37 0.82
N ARG A 91 -20.91 4.97 -0.45
CA ARG A 91 -21.03 3.56 -0.87
C ARG A 91 -19.85 3.14 -1.72
N LEU A 92 -19.42 1.90 -1.52
CA LEU A 92 -18.39 1.30 -2.37
C LEU A 92 -18.92 1.18 -3.80
N ASN A 93 -18.34 1.95 -4.72
CA ASN A 93 -18.73 2.03 -6.13
C ASN A 93 -17.85 1.15 -7.01
N ASP A 94 -16.52 1.20 -6.79
CA ASP A 94 -15.55 0.45 -7.58
C ASP A 94 -14.36 0.02 -6.73
N MET A 95 -13.69 -1.05 -7.15
CA MET A 95 -12.47 -1.54 -6.51
C MET A 95 -11.64 -2.33 -7.51
N GLY A 96 -10.33 -2.29 -7.34
CA GLY A 96 -9.41 -3.03 -8.19
C GLY A 96 -8.22 -3.55 -7.43
N TRP A 97 -7.70 -4.66 -7.94
CA TRP A 97 -6.47 -5.28 -7.47
C TRP A 97 -5.61 -5.66 -8.67
N ASN A 98 -4.39 -5.12 -8.71
CA ASN A 98 -3.40 -5.47 -9.70
C ASN A 98 -2.17 -6.10 -9.02
N SER A 99 -1.96 -7.37 -9.28
CA SER A 99 -0.82 -8.17 -8.83
C SER A 99 0.13 -8.56 -9.97
N GLU A 100 -0.10 -8.05 -11.17
CA GLU A 100 0.74 -8.33 -12.33
C GLU A 100 2.09 -7.60 -12.24
N CYS A 101 2.98 -7.86 -13.17
CA CYS A 101 4.37 -7.39 -13.18
C CYS A 101 4.53 -5.86 -13.00
N GLY A 102 3.56 -5.08 -13.46
CA GLY A 102 3.52 -3.62 -13.26
C GLY A 102 3.24 -3.18 -11.83
N ALA A 103 2.68 -4.05 -10.99
CA ALA A 103 2.33 -3.75 -9.61
C ALA A 103 3.39 -4.21 -8.59
N SER A 104 4.30 -5.09 -8.97
CA SER A 104 5.41 -5.58 -8.12
C SER A 104 6.54 -4.57 -7.94
N MET A 105 6.23 -3.28 -7.89
CA MET A 105 7.23 -2.24 -8.06
C MET A 105 7.73 -1.63 -6.75
N GLY A 106 6.98 -1.74 -5.66
CA GLY A 106 7.46 -1.26 -4.37
C GLY A 106 8.73 -1.98 -3.92
N PHE A 107 8.81 -3.30 -4.13
CA PHE A 107 10.03 -4.06 -3.85
C PHE A 107 11.19 -3.66 -4.77
N THR A 108 10.92 -3.38 -6.06
CA THR A 108 11.94 -2.88 -6.99
C THR A 108 12.47 -1.52 -6.55
N ILE A 109 11.60 -0.61 -6.11
CA ILE A 109 12.00 0.70 -5.57
C ILE A 109 12.92 0.51 -4.35
N GLU A 110 12.59 -0.39 -3.43
CA GLU A 110 13.44 -0.72 -2.27
C GLU A 110 14.81 -1.28 -2.70
N LEU A 111 14.86 -2.16 -3.71
CA LEU A 111 16.10 -2.72 -4.23
C LEU A 111 16.98 -1.66 -4.92
N LEU A 112 16.39 -0.77 -5.72
CA LEU A 112 17.10 0.30 -6.40
C LEU A 112 17.74 1.28 -5.41
N ALA A 113 17.02 1.64 -4.32
CA ALA A 113 17.59 2.46 -3.26
C ALA A 113 18.87 1.85 -2.68
N ARG A 114 18.84 0.54 -2.41
CA ARG A 114 19.99 -0.18 -1.86
C ARG A 114 21.13 -0.34 -2.87
N TYR A 115 20.81 -0.60 -4.14
CA TYR A 115 21.81 -0.82 -5.18
C TYR A 115 22.61 0.45 -5.51
N TYR A 116 21.91 1.59 -5.57
CA TYR A 116 22.51 2.88 -5.90
C TYR A 116 22.83 3.75 -4.67
N ASP A 117 22.63 3.22 -3.44
CA ASP A 117 22.82 3.93 -2.16
C ASP A 117 22.05 5.26 -2.11
N LEU A 118 20.76 5.24 -2.48
CA LEU A 118 19.91 6.42 -2.60
C LEU A 118 18.99 6.59 -1.39
N ASP A 119 18.85 7.84 -0.95
CA ASP A 119 17.83 8.27 0.01
C ASP A 119 16.72 9.03 -0.71
N TYR A 120 15.53 8.43 -0.80
CA TYR A 120 14.36 9.05 -1.44
C TYR A 120 13.85 10.31 -0.71
N HIS A 121 14.29 10.58 0.51
CA HIS A 121 13.92 11.80 1.24
C HIS A 121 14.60 13.06 0.69
N VAL A 122 15.72 12.90 0.01
CA VAL A 122 16.50 14.03 -0.52
C VAL A 122 16.45 14.14 -2.05
N LEU A 123 15.83 13.16 -2.73
CA LEU A 123 15.73 13.20 -4.18
C LEU A 123 14.64 14.17 -4.65
N PRO A 124 14.95 15.06 -5.60
CA PRO A 124 13.94 15.92 -6.20
C PRO A 124 12.98 15.14 -7.09
N VAL A 125 11.74 15.61 -7.19
CA VAL A 125 10.78 15.11 -8.19
C VAL A 125 11.28 15.52 -9.58
N PRO A 126 11.44 14.56 -10.51
CA PRO A 126 11.95 14.88 -11.84
C PRO A 126 10.89 15.57 -12.71
N ASP A 127 11.33 16.29 -13.75
CA ASP A 127 10.43 17.00 -14.67
C ASP A 127 9.57 16.06 -15.53
N ARG A 128 10.03 14.84 -15.77
CA ARG A 128 9.33 13.85 -16.61
C ARG A 128 9.56 12.41 -16.13
N PRO A 129 8.52 11.56 -16.18
CA PRO A 129 8.64 10.17 -15.83
C PRO A 129 9.32 9.34 -16.91
N PHE A 130 9.80 8.15 -16.54
CA PHE A 130 9.90 7.07 -17.52
C PHE A 130 8.51 6.52 -17.85
N SER A 131 8.33 6.07 -19.09
CA SER A 131 7.20 5.20 -19.43
C SER A 131 7.53 3.80 -18.93
N VAL A 132 6.93 3.39 -17.83
CA VAL A 132 7.14 2.08 -17.21
C VAL A 132 5.95 1.19 -17.54
N THR A 133 6.14 0.22 -18.43
CA THR A 133 5.12 -0.79 -18.73
C THR A 133 5.28 -2.02 -17.83
N CYS A 134 6.52 -2.34 -17.46
CA CYS A 134 6.89 -3.49 -16.63
C CYS A 134 8.09 -3.10 -15.77
N GLY A 135 8.13 -3.58 -14.52
CA GLY A 135 9.24 -3.30 -13.58
C GLY A 135 10.60 -3.76 -14.10
N VAL A 136 10.65 -4.93 -14.75
CA VAL A 136 11.89 -5.47 -15.32
C VAL A 136 12.38 -4.63 -16.49
N LEU A 137 11.50 -4.29 -17.44
CA LEU A 137 11.86 -3.42 -18.57
C LEU A 137 12.18 -1.99 -18.12
N GLY A 138 11.53 -1.51 -17.06
CA GLY A 138 11.85 -0.21 -16.46
C GLY A 138 13.24 -0.17 -15.84
N MET A 139 13.70 -1.25 -15.21
CA MET A 139 15.07 -1.35 -14.68
C MET A 139 16.13 -1.28 -15.81
N SER A 140 15.92 -2.02 -16.91
CA SER A 140 16.84 -1.95 -18.06
C SER A 140 17.01 -0.51 -18.55
N ARG A 141 15.91 0.26 -18.57
CA ARG A 141 15.94 1.66 -18.98
C ARG A 141 16.73 2.55 -18.01
N ILE A 142 16.71 2.26 -16.70
CA ILE A 142 17.56 2.97 -15.74
C ILE A 142 19.03 2.74 -16.10
N PHE A 143 19.44 1.48 -16.34
CA PHE A 143 20.82 1.18 -16.73
C PHE A 143 21.23 1.86 -18.02
N ASP A 144 20.38 1.85 -19.04
CA ASP A 144 20.65 2.52 -20.34
C ASP A 144 20.87 4.03 -20.16
N ASP A 145 20.01 4.70 -19.35
CA ASP A 145 20.14 6.14 -19.09
C ASP A 145 21.42 6.44 -18.29
N VAL A 146 21.74 5.62 -17.27
CA VAL A 146 22.98 5.82 -16.47
C VAL A 146 24.23 5.63 -17.33
N VAL A 147 24.28 4.59 -18.16
CA VAL A 147 25.41 4.37 -19.10
C VAL A 147 25.50 5.50 -20.13
N SER A 148 24.39 6.15 -20.47
CA SER A 148 24.36 7.31 -21.36
C SER A 148 24.71 8.63 -20.68
N GLY A 149 25.05 8.62 -19.38
CA GLY A 149 25.54 9.77 -18.61
C GLY A 149 24.47 10.48 -17.76
N THR A 150 23.24 9.95 -17.66
CA THR A 150 22.25 10.47 -16.71
C THR A 150 22.67 10.08 -15.29
N PRO A 151 22.65 10.99 -14.29
CA PRO A 151 22.87 10.63 -12.91
C PRO A 151 21.91 9.50 -12.46
N ASP A 152 22.44 8.52 -11.73
CA ASP A 152 21.67 7.38 -11.23
C ASP A 152 20.45 7.80 -10.39
N ALA A 153 20.63 8.80 -9.53
CA ALA A 153 19.56 9.39 -8.73
C ALA A 153 18.41 9.95 -9.61
N GLU A 154 18.72 10.63 -10.71
CA GLU A 154 17.73 11.14 -11.64
C GLU A 154 17.04 10.01 -12.39
N ALA A 155 17.79 9.03 -12.90
CA ALA A 155 17.23 7.90 -13.63
C ALA A 155 16.27 7.09 -12.75
N VAL A 156 16.65 6.83 -11.49
CA VAL A 156 15.78 6.15 -10.51
C VAL A 156 14.57 7.01 -10.14
N ALA A 157 14.73 8.31 -9.94
CA ALA A 157 13.61 9.21 -9.65
C ALA A 157 12.57 9.22 -10.79
N ARG A 158 13.00 9.25 -12.04
CA ARG A 158 12.12 9.17 -13.23
C ARG A 158 11.37 7.83 -13.31
N PHE A 159 12.01 6.74 -12.89
CA PHE A 159 11.35 5.43 -12.77
C PHE A 159 10.28 5.45 -11.66
N VAL A 160 10.58 5.94 -10.46
CA VAL A 160 9.63 6.06 -9.34
C VAL A 160 8.41 6.89 -9.73
N MET A 161 8.64 8.04 -10.40
CA MET A 161 7.55 8.87 -10.94
C MET A 161 6.69 8.11 -11.96
N GLY A 162 7.30 7.31 -12.83
CA GLY A 162 6.58 6.48 -13.80
C GLY A 162 5.64 5.48 -13.13
N ILE A 163 6.08 4.90 -12.01
CA ILE A 163 5.26 3.99 -11.19
C ILE A 163 4.10 4.73 -10.52
N ALA A 164 4.35 5.88 -9.93
CA ALA A 164 3.30 6.69 -9.31
C ALA A 164 2.20 7.06 -10.33
N ILE A 165 2.59 7.43 -11.56
CA ILE A 165 1.64 7.73 -12.65
C ILE A 165 0.84 6.49 -13.06
N ASN A 166 1.46 5.30 -13.11
CA ASN A 166 0.73 4.07 -13.40
C ASN A 166 -0.27 3.74 -12.30
N ALA A 167 0.12 3.86 -11.03
CA ALA A 167 -0.76 3.66 -9.89
C ALA A 167 -1.93 4.67 -9.88
N TYR A 168 -1.66 5.93 -10.21
CA TYR A 168 -2.66 6.98 -10.38
C TYR A 168 -3.70 6.65 -11.47
N ARG A 169 -3.24 6.19 -12.65
CA ARG A 169 -4.13 5.79 -13.74
C ARG A 169 -4.96 4.56 -13.38
N PHE A 170 -4.35 3.59 -12.70
CA PHE A 170 -5.05 2.40 -12.22
C PHE A 170 -6.19 2.75 -11.25
N ALA A 171 -6.01 3.78 -10.41
CA ALA A 171 -7.03 4.29 -9.50
C ALA A 171 -8.08 5.22 -10.16
N GLY A 172 -8.13 5.31 -11.50
CA GLY A 172 -9.12 6.10 -12.24
C GLY A 172 -8.77 7.58 -12.39
N SER A 173 -7.52 7.99 -12.15
CA SER A 173 -7.03 9.36 -12.33
C SER A 173 -7.82 10.43 -11.54
N PRO A 174 -8.02 10.27 -10.23
CA PRO A 174 -8.82 11.19 -9.42
C PRO A 174 -8.11 12.54 -9.20
N THR A 175 -8.87 13.60 -8.89
CA THR A 175 -8.30 14.91 -8.53
C THR A 175 -7.68 14.92 -7.13
N LYS A 176 -8.13 14.03 -6.25
CA LYS A 176 -7.63 13.79 -4.89
C LYS A 176 -7.63 12.30 -4.62
N LEU A 177 -6.59 11.77 -3.99
CA LEU A 177 -6.55 10.39 -3.51
C LEU A 177 -5.98 10.30 -2.10
N TYR A 178 -6.46 9.31 -1.36
CA TYR A 178 -5.86 8.83 -0.13
C TYR A 178 -4.88 7.71 -0.46
N LEU A 179 -3.70 7.74 0.14
CA LEU A 179 -2.64 6.78 -0.14
C LEU A 179 -2.34 5.95 1.11
N SER A 180 -2.28 4.64 0.96
CA SER A 180 -1.93 3.67 1.99
C SER A 180 -0.82 2.73 1.51
N GLY A 181 -0.32 1.90 2.43
CA GLY A 181 0.70 0.91 2.13
C GLY A 181 2.14 1.38 2.36
N GLY A 182 3.09 0.50 2.08
CA GLY A 182 4.51 0.76 2.37
C GLY A 182 5.12 1.94 1.62
N LEU A 183 4.61 2.25 0.42
CA LEU A 183 5.10 3.37 -0.38
C LEU A 183 4.63 4.75 0.11
N CYS A 184 3.72 4.83 1.10
CA CYS A 184 3.40 6.09 1.78
C CYS A 184 4.62 6.74 2.45
N ASP A 185 5.61 5.95 2.84
CA ASP A 185 6.81 6.42 3.51
C ASP A 185 7.92 6.85 2.54
N ASN A 186 7.67 6.76 1.23
CA ASN A 186 8.57 7.24 0.19
C ASN A 186 8.12 8.62 -0.30
N PRO A 187 8.76 9.73 0.11
CA PRO A 187 8.31 11.07 -0.23
C PRO A 187 8.41 11.37 -1.73
N LEU A 188 9.40 10.82 -2.42
CA LEU A 188 9.51 10.96 -3.87
C LEU A 188 8.31 10.32 -4.57
N PHE A 189 7.88 9.11 -4.14
CA PHE A 189 6.71 8.45 -4.69
C PHE A 189 5.44 9.27 -4.44
N VAL A 190 5.22 9.73 -3.20
CA VAL A 190 4.06 10.55 -2.82
C VAL A 190 3.97 11.85 -3.63
N GLN A 191 5.10 12.55 -3.80
CA GLN A 191 5.16 13.82 -4.54
C GLN A 191 5.09 13.65 -6.07
N SER A 192 5.27 12.44 -6.57
CA SER A 192 5.21 12.12 -8.01
C SER A 192 3.80 11.96 -8.57
N PHE A 193 2.77 11.95 -7.75
CA PHE A 193 1.39 11.89 -8.22
C PHE A 193 0.95 13.23 -8.83
N PRO A 194 0.21 13.24 -9.96
CA PRO A 194 -0.27 14.46 -10.60
C PRO A 194 -1.58 15.00 -9.98
N CYS A 195 -1.86 14.70 -8.72
CA CYS A 195 -3.07 15.10 -8.00
C CYS A 195 -2.77 15.36 -6.53
N GLN A 196 -3.76 15.84 -5.78
CA GLN A 196 -3.64 15.95 -4.33
C GLN A 196 -3.58 14.55 -3.69
N VAL A 197 -2.53 14.30 -2.90
CA VAL A 197 -2.36 13.04 -2.16
C VAL A 197 -2.46 13.30 -0.66
N VAL A 198 -3.25 12.48 0.03
CA VAL A 198 -3.37 12.45 1.49
C VAL A 198 -2.82 11.11 1.99
N PRO A 199 -1.58 11.04 2.50
CA PRO A 199 -1.03 9.81 3.03
C PRO A 199 -1.74 9.41 4.33
N LEU A 200 -2.23 8.16 4.40
CA LEU A 200 -2.82 7.54 5.59
C LEU A 200 -1.82 6.61 6.31
N GLY A 201 -0.64 6.42 5.71
CA GLY A 201 0.38 5.54 6.24
C GLY A 201 0.12 4.06 5.97
N ARG A 202 0.86 3.21 6.66
CA ARG A 202 0.95 1.77 6.35
C ARG A 202 0.03 0.87 7.18
N PHE A 203 -0.81 1.43 8.05
CA PHE A 203 -1.63 0.65 8.99
C PHE A 203 -3.12 0.62 8.65
N VAL A 204 -3.53 1.11 7.49
CA VAL A 204 -4.95 1.16 7.07
C VAL A 204 -5.60 -0.23 7.10
N LEU A 205 -4.88 -1.28 6.68
CA LEU A 205 -5.39 -2.65 6.75
C LEU A 205 -5.55 -3.13 8.21
N LEU A 206 -4.72 -2.71 9.15
CA LEU A 206 -4.94 -3.04 10.57
C LEU A 206 -6.17 -2.32 11.15
N GLU A 207 -6.42 -1.06 10.77
CA GLU A 207 -7.65 -0.37 11.17
C GLU A 207 -8.90 -1.03 10.58
N GLY A 208 -8.82 -1.52 9.34
CA GLY A 208 -9.87 -2.33 8.73
C GLY A 208 -10.14 -3.64 9.47
N LEU A 209 -9.10 -4.38 9.83
CA LEU A 209 -9.22 -5.59 10.65
C LEU A 209 -9.81 -5.30 12.03
N LYS A 210 -9.40 -4.20 12.65
CA LYS A 210 -9.92 -3.75 13.94
C LYS A 210 -11.42 -3.41 13.89
N ALA A 211 -11.88 -2.77 12.82
CA ALA A 211 -13.30 -2.49 12.58
C ALA A 211 -14.10 -3.80 12.42
N ILE A 212 -13.56 -4.77 11.67
CA ILE A 212 -14.19 -6.09 11.50
C ILE A 212 -14.28 -6.84 12.83
N ALA A 213 -13.19 -6.86 13.61
CA ALA A 213 -13.16 -7.52 14.91
C ALA A 213 -14.17 -6.92 15.92
N ARG A 214 -14.36 -5.59 15.89
CA ARG A 214 -15.36 -4.92 16.74
C ARG A 214 -16.78 -5.30 16.37
N LYS A 215 -17.10 -5.38 15.07
CA LYS A 215 -18.42 -5.77 14.58
C LYS A 215 -18.78 -7.19 14.95
N ASP A 216 -17.82 -8.12 14.93
CA ASP A 216 -18.04 -9.50 15.35
C ASP A 216 -18.38 -9.62 16.86
N ASN A 217 -17.76 -8.74 17.68
CA ASN A 217 -18.00 -8.73 19.13
C ASN A 217 -19.30 -7.98 19.53
N ASN A 218 -19.91 -7.20 18.62
CA ASN A 218 -21.16 -6.47 18.86
C ASN A 218 -22.14 -6.63 17.68
N PRO A 219 -22.85 -7.79 17.57
CA PRO A 219 -23.73 -8.10 16.43
C PRO A 219 -24.92 -7.15 16.26
N GLN A 220 -25.22 -6.28 17.23
CA GLN A 220 -26.37 -5.36 17.18
C GLN A 220 -26.16 -4.20 16.20
N ASP A 221 -24.93 -3.83 15.88
CA ASP A 221 -24.61 -2.76 14.91
C ASP A 221 -24.81 -3.17 13.43
N SER A 222 -25.11 -4.44 13.17
CA SER A 222 -25.27 -4.97 11.80
C SER A 222 -26.61 -4.65 11.13
N LYS A 223 -27.59 -4.09 11.86
CA LYS A 223 -28.96 -3.83 11.35
C LYS A 223 -29.19 -2.39 10.85
N ALA A 224 -28.21 -1.50 10.94
CA ALA A 224 -28.38 -0.10 10.58
C ALA A 224 -28.00 0.27 9.11
N LEU A 225 -27.62 -0.73 8.30
CA LEU A 225 -27.16 -0.52 6.90
C LEU A 225 -27.77 -1.56 5.93
N SER A 226 -29.04 -1.90 6.16
CA SER A 226 -29.83 -2.66 5.17
C SER A 226 -30.79 -1.76 4.43
#